data_a775a7110b9553b630e5f19a4e54c648
#
_entry.id   a775a7110b9553b630e5f19a4e54c648
#
_cell.length_a   1.000
_cell.length_b   1.000
_cell.length_c   1.000
_cell.angle_alpha   90.00
_cell.angle_beta   90.00
_cell.angle_gamma   90.00
#
_symmetry.space_group_name_H-M   'P 1'
#
loop_
_entity.id
_entity.type
_entity.pdbx_description
1 polymer ?
#
loop_
_entity_poly.entity_id
_entity_poly.type
_entity_poly.pdbx_seq_one_letter_code
_entity_poly.pdbx_strand_id
1 'polypeptide(L)'
;MKKKIMLSMLVVLTTAGMLSGCGNLGTADSKLVIWTNMSVEVDTIQQYADEWGEQNGYEVEVIHQSPSVQQFAQAVKSSSGPDAVVGIPNDQLADYVNAGLTVEVPQNLYTDSDFSDAAIQACYVDGKRYAAPLSVETTALFYNTDMVSEIPATWEELVEQAVDNGGVQFDATSIYYDLGFVRACGGYIFDYKDGAYDTSDIGRQGISAARWAAL
;
A
#
# COMPACT_ATOMS: atom_id res chain seq x y z
N MET A 1 36.31 59.58 -27.17
CA MET A 1 37.09 58.37 -26.77
C MET A 1 37.08 58.08 -25.27
N LYS A 2 35.98 58.41 -24.51
CA LYS A 2 35.92 58.19 -23.04
C LYS A 2 34.79 57.27 -22.59
N LYS A 3 34.04 56.62 -23.51
CA LYS A 3 32.91 55.71 -23.19
C LYS A 3 33.19 54.24 -23.37
N LYS A 4 34.36 53.85 -23.85
CA LYS A 4 34.73 52.42 -24.11
C LYS A 4 35.61 51.78 -23.03
N ILE A 5 36.09 52.56 -22.05
CA ILE A 5 36.96 52.03 -20.98
C ILE A 5 36.17 51.64 -19.72
N MET A 6 34.92 52.12 -19.55
CA MET A 6 34.09 51.81 -18.39
C MET A 6 33.29 50.48 -18.49
N LEU A 7 33.25 49.86 -19.69
CA LEU A 7 32.51 48.61 -19.89
C LEU A 7 33.39 47.38 -19.73
N SER A 8 34.69 47.51 -19.75
CA SER A 8 35.65 46.41 -19.59
C SER A 8 36.04 46.12 -18.13
N MET A 9 35.66 47.00 -17.20
CA MET A 9 36.01 46.85 -15.78
C MET A 9 34.86 46.23 -14.94
N LEU A 10 33.69 46.12 -15.53
CA LEU A 10 32.52 45.50 -14.85
C LEU A 10 32.37 44.00 -15.08
N VAL A 11 33.14 43.43 -16.04
CA VAL A 11 33.11 41.98 -16.38
C VAL A 11 34.12 41.15 -15.57
N VAL A 12 35.12 41.81 -14.97
CA VAL A 12 36.17 41.09 -14.21
C VAL A 12 35.83 40.89 -12.73
N LEU A 13 34.78 41.57 -12.19
CA LEU A 13 34.42 41.43 -10.80
C LEU A 13 33.33 40.35 -10.52
N THR A 14 32.77 39.70 -11.56
CA THR A 14 31.73 38.66 -11.41
C THR A 14 32.25 37.22 -11.52
N THR A 15 33.55 37.01 -11.83
CA THR A 15 34.11 35.67 -11.95
C THR A 15 34.95 35.21 -10.74
N ALA A 16 35.15 36.07 -9.73
CA ALA A 16 35.89 35.70 -8.52
C ALA A 16 35.00 35.24 -7.34
N GLY A 17 33.68 35.19 -7.55
CA GLY A 17 32.69 34.80 -6.49
C GLY A 17 32.13 33.38 -6.57
N MET A 18 32.57 32.54 -7.52
CA MET A 18 31.99 31.21 -7.73
C MET A 18 32.88 30.03 -7.34
N LEU A 19 33.87 30.22 -6.51
CA LEU A 19 34.77 29.15 -6.07
C LEU A 19 34.87 28.99 -4.54
N SER A 20 33.88 29.46 -3.80
CA SER A 20 33.77 29.23 -2.34
C SER A 20 32.41 28.71 -1.94
N GLY A 21 31.84 27.81 -2.69
CA GLY A 21 30.55 27.20 -2.46
C GLY A 21 30.64 25.68 -2.28
N CYS A 22 31.71 25.18 -1.64
CA CYS A 22 31.71 23.87 -0.98
C CYS A 22 31.54 24.12 0.51
N GLY A 23 30.36 24.57 0.90
CA GLY A 23 30.02 24.76 2.27
C GLY A 23 28.50 24.71 2.38
N ASN A 24 27.99 23.68 3.02
CA ASN A 24 26.59 23.49 3.37
C ASN A 24 25.64 23.72 2.18
N LEU A 25 25.28 22.64 1.49
CA LEU A 25 23.92 22.49 1.04
C LEU A 25 23.08 22.59 2.33
N GLY A 26 22.69 23.83 2.64
CA GLY A 26 21.84 24.14 3.78
C GLY A 26 20.66 23.23 3.70
N THR A 27 20.32 22.67 4.82
CA THR A 27 19.08 22.07 5.17
C THR A 27 17.90 22.77 4.47
N ALA A 28 17.64 22.43 3.22
CA ALA A 28 16.29 22.50 2.70
C ALA A 28 15.46 21.68 3.69
N ASP A 29 14.30 22.14 4.05
CA ASP A 29 13.38 21.51 5.00
C ASP A 29 13.52 20.00 4.98
N SER A 30 14.29 19.47 5.95
CA SER A 30 14.58 18.04 6.05
C SER A 30 13.43 17.32 6.77
N LYS A 31 12.23 17.85 6.61
CA LYS A 31 11.00 17.28 7.14
C LYS A 31 10.30 16.48 6.06
N LEU A 32 10.06 15.20 6.36
CA LEU A 32 9.25 14.31 5.55
C LEU A 32 7.90 14.08 6.23
N VAL A 33 6.86 13.95 5.44
CA VAL A 33 5.50 13.69 5.91
C VAL A 33 5.05 12.33 5.38
N ILE A 34 4.66 11.45 6.28
CA ILE A 34 4.06 10.14 5.96
C ILE A 34 2.58 10.18 6.34
N TRP A 35 1.72 9.81 5.41
CA TRP A 35 0.32 9.54 5.73
C TRP A 35 0.09 8.05 5.92
N THR A 36 -0.78 7.72 6.87
CA THR A 36 -1.22 6.34 7.10
C THR A 36 -2.71 6.27 7.37
N ASN A 37 -3.39 5.26 6.82
CA ASN A 37 -4.79 4.95 7.17
C ASN A 37 -4.90 4.04 8.42
N MET A 38 -3.78 3.59 8.96
CA MET A 38 -3.69 2.66 10.08
C MET A 38 -3.74 3.45 11.40
N SER A 39 -4.93 3.63 11.97
CA SER A 39 -5.13 4.51 13.13
C SER A 39 -4.51 3.98 14.43
N VAL A 40 -4.42 2.66 14.59
CA VAL A 40 -3.89 2.01 15.80
C VAL A 40 -2.36 1.99 15.78
N GLU A 41 -1.77 1.90 14.60
CA GLU A 41 -0.34 1.73 14.38
C GLU A 41 0.44 3.05 14.22
N VAL A 42 -0.23 4.20 14.25
CA VAL A 42 0.39 5.54 14.03
C VAL A 42 1.63 5.73 14.91
N ASP A 43 1.49 5.46 16.21
CA ASP A 43 2.59 5.66 17.17
C ASP A 43 3.78 4.72 16.88
N THR A 44 3.48 3.48 16.46
CA THR A 44 4.51 2.51 16.09
C THR A 44 5.23 2.92 14.80
N ILE A 45 4.47 3.38 13.80
CA ILE A 45 5.04 3.88 12.54
C ILE A 45 5.89 5.12 12.81
N GLN A 46 5.42 6.05 13.68
CA GLN A 46 6.18 7.23 14.07
C GLN A 46 7.51 6.85 14.74
N GLN A 47 7.50 5.87 15.66
CA GLN A 47 8.73 5.42 16.30
C GLN A 47 9.78 4.95 15.27
N TYR A 48 9.40 4.10 14.32
CA TYR A 48 10.32 3.66 13.26
C TYR A 48 10.76 4.80 12.35
N ALA A 49 9.87 5.74 12.07
CA ALA A 49 10.15 6.92 11.27
C ALA A 49 11.18 7.83 11.96
N ASP A 50 11.04 8.03 13.28
CA ASP A 50 11.99 8.80 14.08
C ASP A 50 13.37 8.14 14.11
N GLU A 51 13.44 6.81 14.34
CA GLU A 51 14.69 6.05 14.32
C GLU A 51 15.40 6.15 12.97
N TRP A 52 14.65 6.06 11.88
CA TRP A 52 15.19 6.23 10.53
C TRP A 52 15.63 7.68 10.29
N GLY A 53 14.82 8.65 10.72
CA GLY A 53 15.09 10.07 10.58
C GLY A 53 16.37 10.49 11.29
N GLU A 54 16.59 10.04 12.53
CA GLU A 54 17.81 10.28 13.28
C GLU A 54 19.07 9.75 12.57
N GLN A 55 18.97 8.55 11.96
CA GLN A 55 20.08 7.94 11.23
C GLN A 55 20.40 8.64 9.91
N ASN A 56 19.42 9.29 9.28
CA ASN A 56 19.53 9.86 7.94
C ASN A 56 19.49 11.40 7.93
N GLY A 57 19.28 12.06 9.06
CA GLY A 57 19.27 13.51 9.19
C GLY A 57 17.96 14.17 8.73
N TYR A 58 16.84 13.47 8.88
CA TYR A 58 15.50 13.96 8.56
C TYR A 58 14.62 14.03 9.81
N GLU A 59 13.76 15.04 9.87
CA GLU A 59 12.58 15.02 10.73
C GLU A 59 11.46 14.31 9.96
N VAL A 60 10.77 13.34 10.57
CA VAL A 60 9.68 12.62 9.93
C VAL A 60 8.41 12.77 10.76
N GLU A 61 7.33 13.20 10.14
CA GLU A 61 6.02 13.31 10.76
C GLU A 61 5.06 12.27 10.16
N VAL A 62 4.45 11.45 11.01
CA VAL A 62 3.43 10.48 10.62
C VAL A 62 2.04 11.00 10.97
N ILE A 63 1.17 11.13 9.99
CA ILE A 63 -0.17 11.69 10.15
C ILE A 63 -1.21 10.63 9.78
N HIS A 64 -2.16 10.37 10.68
CA HIS A 64 -3.31 9.54 10.36
C HIS A 64 -4.21 10.27 9.37
N GLN A 65 -4.27 9.75 8.15
CA GLN A 65 -5.12 10.24 7.06
C GLN A 65 -5.63 9.07 6.22
N SER A 66 -6.91 9.08 5.89
CA SER A 66 -7.54 8.08 5.03
C SER A 66 -8.28 8.77 3.86
N PRO A 67 -7.54 9.46 2.98
CA PRO A 67 -8.16 10.19 1.88
C PRO A 67 -8.64 9.24 0.78
N SER A 68 -9.69 9.63 0.06
CA SER A 68 -9.96 9.04 -1.24
C SER A 68 -8.82 9.34 -2.23
N VAL A 69 -8.72 8.56 -3.32
CA VAL A 69 -7.71 8.81 -4.38
C VAL A 69 -7.77 10.26 -4.91
N GLN A 70 -8.98 10.81 -5.07
CA GLN A 70 -9.14 12.20 -5.52
C GLN A 70 -8.65 13.22 -4.50
N GLN A 71 -8.93 13.02 -3.21
CA GLN A 71 -8.43 13.89 -2.14
C GLN A 71 -6.89 13.81 -2.05
N PHE A 72 -6.33 12.62 -2.16
CA PHE A 72 -4.91 12.42 -2.21
C PHE A 72 -4.28 13.14 -3.42
N ALA A 73 -4.86 12.99 -4.62
CA ALA A 73 -4.40 13.67 -5.83
C ALA A 73 -4.43 15.21 -5.72
N GLN A 74 -5.32 15.77 -4.91
CA GLN A 74 -5.33 17.20 -4.63
C GLN A 74 -4.22 17.58 -3.63
N ALA A 75 -4.02 16.78 -2.60
CA ALA A 75 -3.02 17.04 -1.58
C ALA A 75 -1.59 17.01 -2.14
N VAL A 76 -1.23 16.00 -2.95
CA VAL A 76 0.12 15.88 -3.55
C VAL A 76 0.45 16.97 -4.57
N LYS A 77 -0.54 17.70 -5.07
CA LYS A 77 -0.36 18.90 -5.90
C LYS A 77 -0.07 20.16 -5.10
N SER A 78 -0.23 20.11 -3.80
CA SER A 78 0.04 21.19 -2.88
C SER A 78 1.32 20.91 -2.09
N SER A 79 1.85 21.93 -1.43
CA SER A 79 3.01 21.78 -0.53
C SER A 79 2.67 21.07 0.80
N SER A 80 1.43 20.63 1.00
CA SER A 80 0.95 19.95 2.21
C SER A 80 0.63 18.47 1.97
N GLY A 81 0.97 17.93 0.80
CA GLY A 81 0.86 16.50 0.53
C GLY A 81 1.95 15.69 1.22
N PRO A 82 1.77 14.36 1.37
CA PRO A 82 2.77 13.50 1.95
C PRO A 82 3.89 13.16 0.96
N ASP A 83 5.07 12.84 1.51
CA ASP A 83 6.20 12.28 0.75
C ASP A 83 6.07 10.77 0.57
N ALA A 84 5.39 10.11 1.53
CA ALA A 84 5.09 8.68 1.46
C ALA A 84 3.73 8.36 2.09
N VAL A 85 3.17 7.21 1.72
CA VAL A 85 1.93 6.69 2.29
C VAL A 85 2.14 5.25 2.75
N VAL A 86 1.63 4.93 3.94
CA VAL A 86 1.70 3.59 4.55
C VAL A 86 0.28 3.06 4.79
N GLY A 87 0.06 1.77 4.52
CA GLY A 87 -1.21 1.10 4.79
C GLY A 87 -2.22 1.19 3.64
N ILE A 88 -1.80 1.52 2.42
CA ILE A 88 -2.69 1.49 1.26
C ILE A 88 -3.07 0.04 0.94
N PRO A 89 -4.38 -0.30 0.89
CA PRO A 89 -4.84 -1.60 0.41
C PRO A 89 -4.39 -1.85 -1.04
N ASN A 90 -4.02 -3.09 -1.33
CA ASN A 90 -3.47 -3.44 -2.65
C ASN A 90 -4.46 -3.24 -3.81
N ASP A 91 -5.75 -3.34 -3.57
CA ASP A 91 -6.82 -3.10 -4.56
C ASP A 91 -6.89 -1.64 -5.01
N GLN A 92 -6.34 -0.70 -4.24
CA GLN A 92 -6.26 0.72 -4.58
C GLN A 92 -4.95 1.11 -5.28
N LEU A 93 -3.92 0.26 -5.25
CA LEU A 93 -2.59 0.62 -5.77
C LEU A 93 -2.64 1.02 -7.25
N ALA A 94 -3.40 0.29 -8.06
CA ALA A 94 -3.54 0.58 -9.48
C ALA A 94 -4.15 1.97 -9.74
N ASP A 95 -5.09 2.42 -8.92
CA ASP A 95 -5.68 3.75 -9.05
C ASP A 95 -4.66 4.86 -8.76
N TYR A 96 -3.80 4.66 -7.77
CA TYR A 96 -2.70 5.59 -7.47
C TYR A 96 -1.67 5.64 -8.61
N VAL A 97 -1.30 4.50 -9.17
CA VAL A 97 -0.38 4.40 -10.31
C VAL A 97 -0.95 5.09 -11.55
N ASN A 98 -2.20 4.77 -11.91
CA ASN A 98 -2.89 5.32 -13.08
C ASN A 98 -3.11 6.84 -12.98
N ALA A 99 -3.29 7.34 -11.77
CA ALA A 99 -3.40 8.77 -11.50
C ALA A 99 -2.04 9.50 -11.43
N GLY A 100 -0.92 8.77 -11.57
CA GLY A 100 0.43 9.34 -11.49
C GLY A 100 0.80 9.86 -10.10
N LEU A 101 0.27 9.24 -9.05
CA LEU A 101 0.42 9.67 -7.66
C LEU A 101 1.53 8.92 -6.90
N THR A 102 2.14 7.93 -7.54
CA THR A 102 3.23 7.14 -7.00
C THR A 102 4.29 6.89 -8.05
N VAL A 103 5.48 6.52 -7.62
CA VAL A 103 6.64 6.23 -8.46
C VAL A 103 7.07 4.77 -8.31
N GLU A 104 7.82 4.27 -9.29
CA GLU A 104 8.41 2.93 -9.20
C GLU A 104 9.35 2.84 -7.98
N VAL A 105 9.20 1.78 -7.20
CA VAL A 105 10.03 1.49 -6.04
C VAL A 105 11.36 0.88 -6.52
N PRO A 106 12.52 1.35 -6.01
CA PRO A 106 13.82 0.76 -6.35
C PRO A 106 13.87 -0.74 -6.07
N GLN A 107 14.43 -1.53 -6.98
CA GLN A 107 14.48 -3.00 -6.87
C GLN A 107 15.29 -3.50 -5.67
N ASN A 108 16.19 -2.67 -5.15
CA ASN A 108 17.01 -2.99 -3.98
C ASN A 108 16.44 -2.47 -2.65
N LEU A 109 15.20 -1.99 -2.62
CA LEU A 109 14.56 -1.51 -1.39
C LEU A 109 14.33 -2.64 -0.39
N TYR A 110 13.94 -3.82 -0.89
CA TYR A 110 13.72 -5.03 -0.10
C TYR A 110 13.97 -6.28 -0.94
N THR A 111 14.13 -7.42 -0.28
CA THR A 111 14.35 -8.71 -0.92
C THR A 111 13.04 -9.49 -1.01
N ASP A 112 12.64 -9.92 -2.20
CA ASP A 112 11.37 -10.60 -2.45
C ASP A 112 11.21 -11.89 -1.61
N SER A 113 12.32 -12.61 -1.34
CA SER A 113 12.29 -13.84 -0.52
C SER A 113 11.94 -13.62 0.96
N ASP A 114 11.90 -12.36 1.41
CA ASP A 114 11.52 -12.04 2.79
C ASP A 114 9.99 -11.99 2.96
N PHE A 115 9.25 -12.09 1.85
CA PHE A 115 7.79 -11.96 1.82
C PHE A 115 7.15 -13.13 1.07
N SER A 116 5.84 -13.35 1.28
CA SER A 116 5.07 -14.31 0.50
C SER A 116 4.89 -13.83 -0.94
N ASP A 117 4.75 -14.77 -1.88
CA ASP A 117 4.50 -14.45 -3.29
C ASP A 117 3.28 -13.55 -3.48
N ALA A 118 2.21 -13.77 -2.69
CA ALA A 118 1.00 -12.97 -2.74
C ALA A 118 1.27 -11.51 -2.33
N ALA A 119 2.09 -11.28 -1.29
CA ALA A 119 2.48 -9.94 -0.85
C ALA A 119 3.32 -9.22 -1.91
N ILE A 120 4.24 -9.95 -2.54
CA ILE A 120 5.07 -9.39 -3.61
C ILE A 120 4.22 -9.03 -4.84
N GLN A 121 3.35 -9.95 -5.29
CA GLN A 121 2.47 -9.70 -6.44
C GLN A 121 1.55 -8.49 -6.22
N ALA A 122 1.06 -8.28 -5.00
CA ALA A 122 0.22 -7.15 -4.63
C ALA A 122 0.92 -5.78 -4.78
N CYS A 123 2.26 -5.75 -4.85
CA CYS A 123 3.04 -4.52 -5.01
C CYS A 123 3.31 -4.13 -6.47
N TYR A 124 2.83 -4.94 -7.42
CA TYR A 124 3.09 -4.72 -8.84
C TYR A 124 1.84 -4.26 -9.58
N VAL A 125 2.03 -3.31 -10.50
CA VAL A 125 1.04 -2.87 -11.49
C VAL A 125 1.73 -2.87 -12.84
N ASP A 126 1.14 -3.52 -13.84
CA ASP A 126 1.69 -3.64 -15.22
C ASP A 126 3.16 -4.09 -15.25
N GLY A 127 3.51 -5.06 -14.39
CA GLY A 127 4.85 -5.65 -14.32
C GLY A 127 5.92 -4.78 -13.66
N LYS A 128 5.56 -3.64 -13.07
CA LYS A 128 6.45 -2.72 -12.37
C LYS A 128 6.10 -2.63 -10.89
N ARG A 129 7.09 -2.50 -10.04
CA ARG A 129 6.94 -2.41 -8.59
C ARG A 129 6.66 -0.97 -8.17
N TYR A 130 5.55 -0.75 -7.46
CA TYR A 130 5.13 0.58 -6.97
C TYR A 130 4.95 0.65 -5.46
N ALA A 131 5.08 -0.46 -4.75
CA ALA A 131 4.92 -0.50 -3.31
C ALA A 131 5.93 -1.46 -2.66
N ALA A 132 6.03 -1.39 -1.34
CA ALA A 132 6.65 -2.39 -0.49
C ALA A 132 5.57 -3.06 0.36
N PRO A 133 5.64 -4.40 0.59
CA PRO A 133 4.69 -5.08 1.44
C PRO A 133 4.84 -4.63 2.89
N LEU A 134 3.71 -4.42 3.59
CA LEU A 134 3.69 -4.11 5.02
C LEU A 134 3.08 -5.26 5.80
N SER A 135 1.90 -5.72 5.39
CA SER A 135 1.16 -6.80 6.03
C SER A 135 0.36 -7.59 5.01
N VAL A 136 -0.04 -8.79 5.38
CA VAL A 136 -0.97 -9.63 4.62
C VAL A 136 -2.15 -9.94 5.52
N GLU A 137 -3.34 -9.72 5.01
CA GLU A 137 -4.58 -10.04 5.69
C GLU A 137 -5.29 -11.21 5.02
N THR A 138 -5.97 -12.02 5.81
CA THR A 138 -6.81 -13.10 5.33
C THR A 138 -7.98 -13.34 6.28
N THR A 139 -9.03 -13.97 5.77
CA THR A 139 -10.10 -14.47 6.61
C THR A 139 -9.68 -15.78 7.27
N ALA A 140 -10.09 -16.00 8.53
CA ALA A 140 -9.83 -17.21 9.26
C ALA A 140 -11.05 -17.59 10.13
N LEU A 141 -11.21 -18.87 10.36
CA LEU A 141 -12.20 -19.38 11.32
C LEU A 141 -11.62 -19.33 12.72
N PHE A 142 -12.22 -18.54 13.59
CA PHE A 142 -11.92 -18.54 15.03
C PHE A 142 -12.87 -19.47 15.77
N TYR A 143 -12.36 -20.27 16.67
CA TYR A 143 -13.16 -21.18 17.48
C TYR A 143 -12.68 -21.17 18.94
N ASN A 144 -13.63 -21.46 19.84
CA ASN A 144 -13.35 -21.61 21.26
C ASN A 144 -12.86 -23.04 21.54
N THR A 145 -11.61 -23.18 21.96
CA THR A 145 -10.98 -24.47 22.26
C THR A 145 -11.60 -25.22 23.44
N ASP A 146 -12.35 -24.54 24.31
CA ASP A 146 -13.08 -25.18 25.40
C ASP A 146 -14.42 -25.83 24.94
N MET A 147 -14.90 -25.43 23.75
CA MET A 147 -16.14 -25.90 23.15
C MET A 147 -15.93 -26.84 21.99
N VAL A 148 -14.91 -26.58 21.19
CA VAL A 148 -14.59 -27.33 19.97
C VAL A 148 -13.27 -28.06 20.17
N SER A 149 -13.32 -29.37 20.37
CA SER A 149 -12.14 -30.23 20.61
C SER A 149 -11.44 -30.67 19.33
N GLU A 150 -12.20 -30.77 18.23
CA GLU A 150 -11.70 -31.17 16.93
C GLU A 150 -12.09 -30.14 15.87
N ILE A 151 -11.11 -29.64 15.11
CA ILE A 151 -11.36 -28.66 14.06
C ILE A 151 -12.10 -29.36 12.91
N PRO A 152 -13.28 -28.87 12.48
CA PRO A 152 -14.02 -29.47 11.37
C PRO A 152 -13.21 -29.36 10.08
N ALA A 153 -13.17 -30.45 9.30
CA ALA A 153 -12.46 -30.50 8.04
C ALA A 153 -13.32 -30.08 6.85
N THR A 154 -14.64 -30.10 7.01
CA THR A 154 -15.61 -29.74 5.97
C THR A 154 -16.60 -28.71 6.49
N TRP A 155 -17.32 -28.08 5.57
CA TRP A 155 -18.40 -27.15 5.92
C TRP A 155 -19.56 -27.85 6.64
N GLU A 156 -19.91 -29.06 6.21
CA GLU A 156 -20.95 -29.85 6.81
C GLU A 156 -20.63 -30.21 8.26
N GLU A 157 -19.40 -30.64 8.54
CA GLU A 157 -18.93 -30.90 9.91
C GLU A 157 -18.94 -29.61 10.77
N LEU A 158 -18.58 -28.48 10.18
CA LEU A 158 -18.64 -27.20 10.87
C LEU A 158 -20.08 -26.86 11.28
N VAL A 159 -21.03 -27.01 10.36
CA VAL A 159 -22.45 -26.73 10.62
C VAL A 159 -23.01 -27.69 11.66
N GLU A 160 -22.70 -28.99 11.61
CA GLU A 160 -23.10 -29.97 12.61
C GLU A 160 -22.57 -29.61 14.01
N GLN A 161 -21.28 -29.30 14.12
CA GLN A 161 -20.68 -28.89 15.39
C GLN A 161 -21.24 -27.57 15.91
N ALA A 162 -21.56 -26.63 15.00
CA ALA A 162 -22.10 -25.32 15.36
C ALA A 162 -23.46 -25.42 16.08
N VAL A 163 -24.29 -26.40 15.72
CA VAL A 163 -25.61 -26.64 16.38
C VAL A 163 -25.42 -26.83 17.88
N ASP A 164 -24.43 -27.61 18.28
CA ASP A 164 -24.18 -27.95 19.68
C ASP A 164 -23.36 -26.90 20.44
N ASN A 165 -22.63 -26.04 19.69
CA ASN A 165 -21.67 -25.08 20.25
C ASN A 165 -22.10 -23.61 20.10
N GLY A 166 -23.37 -23.32 19.91
CA GLY A 166 -23.92 -21.95 19.92
C GLY A 166 -23.90 -21.26 18.56
N GLY A 167 -23.58 -21.98 17.50
CA GLY A 167 -23.63 -21.47 16.11
C GLY A 167 -22.29 -21.02 15.54
N VAL A 168 -22.29 -20.74 14.26
CA VAL A 168 -21.22 -20.05 13.53
C VAL A 168 -21.73 -18.69 13.08
N GLN A 169 -20.89 -17.67 13.18
CA GLN A 169 -21.22 -16.31 12.76
C GLN A 169 -20.17 -15.78 11.80
N PHE A 170 -20.62 -15.16 10.71
CA PHE A 170 -19.81 -14.42 9.78
C PHE A 170 -20.69 -13.37 9.06
N ASP A 171 -20.07 -12.38 8.43
CA ASP A 171 -20.82 -11.37 7.66
C ASP A 171 -21.12 -11.91 6.25
N ALA A 172 -22.27 -12.54 6.09
CA ALA A 172 -22.77 -13.08 4.82
C ALA A 172 -23.23 -12.00 3.82
N THR A 173 -23.11 -10.71 4.17
CA THR A 173 -23.47 -9.60 3.28
C THR A 173 -22.24 -9.02 2.56
N SER A 174 -21.06 -9.47 2.91
CA SER A 174 -19.80 -9.02 2.35
C SER A 174 -19.14 -10.13 1.54
N ILE A 175 -18.95 -9.88 0.24
CA ILE A 175 -18.23 -10.81 -0.66
C ILE A 175 -16.80 -11.11 -0.17
N TYR A 176 -16.22 -10.24 0.62
CA TYR A 176 -14.90 -10.44 1.22
C TYR A 176 -14.86 -11.70 2.09
N TYR A 177 -15.91 -11.94 2.89
CA TYR A 177 -16.03 -13.14 3.71
C TYR A 177 -16.60 -14.34 2.95
N ASP A 178 -17.39 -14.09 1.90
CA ASP A 178 -18.03 -15.14 1.09
C ASP A 178 -17.10 -15.77 0.06
N LEU A 179 -15.97 -15.12 -0.23
CA LEU A 179 -15.05 -15.58 -1.30
C LEU A 179 -14.55 -17.01 -1.08
N GLY A 180 -14.37 -17.43 0.18
CA GLY A 180 -13.99 -18.80 0.53
C GLY A 180 -15.02 -19.83 0.03
N PHE A 181 -16.30 -19.55 0.18
CA PHE A 181 -17.40 -20.41 -0.28
C PHE A 181 -17.48 -20.43 -1.81
N VAL A 182 -17.32 -19.28 -2.47
CA VAL A 182 -17.25 -19.20 -3.93
C VAL A 182 -16.11 -20.09 -4.46
N ARG A 183 -14.95 -20.05 -3.83
CA ARG A 183 -13.78 -20.88 -4.18
C ARG A 183 -14.02 -22.36 -3.90
N ALA A 184 -14.63 -22.71 -2.77
CA ALA A 184 -14.97 -24.10 -2.43
C ALA A 184 -15.92 -24.73 -3.47
N CYS A 185 -16.81 -23.95 -4.06
CA CYS A 185 -17.68 -24.39 -5.16
C CYS A 185 -17.01 -24.36 -6.55
N GLY A 186 -15.70 -24.15 -6.61
CA GLY A 186 -14.93 -24.08 -7.86
C GLY A 186 -15.07 -22.77 -8.62
N GLY A 187 -15.57 -21.73 -7.95
CA GLY A 187 -15.73 -20.39 -8.51
C GLY A 187 -14.52 -19.50 -8.27
N TYR A 188 -14.52 -18.36 -8.96
CA TYR A 188 -13.59 -17.26 -8.75
C TYR A 188 -14.29 -15.94 -9.13
N ILE A 189 -13.81 -14.82 -8.62
CA ILE A 189 -14.30 -13.50 -9.03
C ILE A 189 -13.52 -13.01 -10.24
N PHE A 190 -12.19 -13.10 -10.17
CA PHE A 190 -11.28 -12.83 -11.26
C PHE A 190 -10.32 -14.01 -11.40
N ASP A 191 -10.08 -14.45 -12.63
CA ASP A 191 -8.99 -15.36 -12.91
C ASP A 191 -7.68 -14.57 -12.98
N TYR A 192 -6.56 -15.19 -12.58
CA TYR A 192 -5.24 -14.56 -12.63
C TYR A 192 -4.43 -15.25 -13.72
N LYS A 193 -4.16 -14.54 -14.81
CA LYS A 193 -3.45 -15.05 -15.99
C LYS A 193 -2.36 -14.07 -16.40
N ASP A 194 -1.23 -14.59 -16.79
CA ASP A 194 -0.11 -13.82 -17.36
C ASP A 194 0.30 -12.60 -16.50
N GLY A 195 0.18 -12.71 -15.17
CA GLY A 195 0.57 -11.64 -14.26
C GLY A 195 -0.50 -10.57 -14.02
N ALA A 196 -1.73 -10.78 -14.50
CA ALA A 196 -2.85 -9.83 -14.32
C ALA A 196 -4.17 -10.54 -14.01
N TYR A 197 -5.11 -9.80 -13.41
CA TYR A 197 -6.47 -10.30 -13.24
C TYR A 197 -7.26 -10.17 -14.54
N ASP A 198 -7.84 -11.29 -14.98
CA ASP A 198 -8.72 -11.32 -16.15
C ASP A 198 -10.11 -10.83 -15.76
N THR A 199 -10.42 -9.61 -16.16
CA THR A 199 -11.73 -8.98 -15.92
C THR A 199 -12.73 -9.20 -17.07
N SER A 200 -12.33 -9.92 -18.14
CA SER A 200 -13.17 -10.13 -19.32
C SER A 200 -14.28 -11.16 -19.08
N ASP A 201 -14.20 -11.99 -18.04
CA ASP A 201 -15.11 -13.10 -17.75
C ASP A 201 -15.88 -12.98 -16.42
N ILE A 202 -16.07 -11.78 -15.91
CA ILE A 202 -16.79 -11.53 -14.65
C ILE A 202 -18.20 -12.15 -14.64
N GLY A 203 -18.86 -12.20 -15.78
CA GLY A 203 -20.24 -12.71 -15.89
C GLY A 203 -20.40 -14.23 -15.77
N ARG A 204 -19.37 -15.03 -16.05
CA ARG A 204 -19.45 -16.53 -15.99
C ARG A 204 -19.35 -17.09 -14.58
N GLN A 205 -18.92 -16.29 -13.66
CA GLN A 205 -18.75 -16.65 -12.26
C GLN A 205 -20.08 -16.81 -11.52
N GLY A 206 -21.17 -16.25 -12.05
CA GLY A 206 -22.52 -16.38 -11.51
C GLY A 206 -23.03 -17.81 -11.37
N ILE A 207 -22.55 -18.77 -12.17
CA ILE A 207 -22.91 -20.18 -12.05
C ILE A 207 -22.36 -20.78 -10.75
N SER A 208 -21.14 -20.43 -10.35
CA SER A 208 -20.52 -20.89 -9.10
C SER A 208 -21.16 -20.24 -7.89
N ALA A 209 -21.53 -18.97 -7.97
CA ALA A 209 -22.30 -18.29 -6.94
C ALA A 209 -23.70 -18.89 -6.78
N ALA A 210 -24.36 -19.29 -7.88
CA ALA A 210 -25.66 -19.97 -7.81
C ALA A 210 -25.58 -21.37 -7.17
N ARG A 211 -24.47 -22.09 -7.35
CA ARG A 211 -24.22 -23.36 -6.66
C ARG A 211 -24.01 -23.17 -5.16
N TRP A 212 -23.25 -22.16 -4.80
CA TRP A 212 -23.06 -21.79 -3.39
C TRP A 212 -24.38 -21.42 -2.70
N ALA A 213 -25.23 -20.62 -3.35
CA ALA A 213 -26.53 -20.24 -2.80
C ALA A 213 -27.54 -21.40 -2.69
N ALA A 214 -27.22 -22.56 -3.25
CA ALA A 214 -28.03 -23.78 -3.18
C ALA A 214 -27.55 -24.78 -2.11
N LEU A 215 -26.43 -24.50 -1.43
CA LEU A 215 -25.96 -25.24 -0.25
C LEU A 215 -26.60 -24.73 1.02
#